data_89f13897797c778e435ea0e115af87f2
#
_entry.id   89f13897797c778e435ea0e115af87f2
#
_cell.length_a   1.000
_cell.length_b   1.000
_cell.length_c   1.000
_cell.angle_alpha   90.00
_cell.angle_beta   90.00
_cell.angle_gamma   90.00
#
_symmetry.space_group_name_H-M   'P 1'
#
loop_
_entity.id
_entity.type
_entity.pdbx_description
1 polymer ?
#
loop_
_entity_poly.entity_id
_entity_poly.type
_entity_poly.pdbx_seq_one_letter_code
_entity_poly.pdbx_strand_id
1 'polypeptide(L)'
;MKKRHVMRALVAAATALALTACGSTGSSDTSKSTSTAATSTASAASTSSGSEADTENTITIPAGESVSQDSDVTAMVAVDFTTMDPMDTSDTLSGGVQRMMMDGLFGFDENMQIIPMLATSYEANDEATEYTIHLREGVSFTDGTPWNADALIANVNKWADKSLGLKRTTFLCNVLDHAEKVDDYTVTIYLSQSFGAFISNLAHPATLIMSPKQIEAGEDACAQAPVGTGQYKFVEWVAGDHMKVELNKDWWGYDADVCGGTALADADAGFKSITFKPVAESATRVSAIQAGDAQIMWPVPTESVDTLKGDSNVSVGMGDSITVWYFFMNTQKAPFNDVKVREAMAYAINKEAYIQVVMNGYGSVATSMVGEAVQHYKGNDPYSYDPEKAKELLKEAGYPDGFTTTLMYSNTTANQKKAEFYKQQLSEVGIDLELNGMESAVLNEKVQGADCAGADAEVECYLSGWSTSTGDAD
;
A
#
# COMPACT_ATOMS: atom_id res chain seq x y z
N MET A 1 16.87 7.41 -31.44
CA MET A 1 17.37 8.24 -30.34
C MET A 1 16.27 8.74 -29.41
N LYS A 2 15.10 9.17 -29.90
CA LYS A 2 13.98 9.64 -29.03
C LYS A 2 13.37 8.57 -28.10
N LYS A 3 13.36 7.29 -28.47
CA LYS A 3 12.80 6.19 -27.65
C LYS A 3 13.65 5.82 -26.41
N ARG A 4 14.95 6.10 -26.41
CA ARG A 4 15.83 5.77 -25.28
C ARG A 4 15.67 6.70 -24.07
N HIS A 5 15.22 7.94 -24.28
CA HIS A 5 15.07 8.92 -23.19
C HIS A 5 13.77 8.74 -22.40
N VAL A 6 12.68 8.32 -23.08
CA VAL A 6 11.38 8.10 -22.45
C VAL A 6 11.43 6.98 -21.40
N MET A 7 12.24 5.93 -21.63
CA MET A 7 12.26 4.76 -20.75
C MET A 7 13.05 4.95 -19.45
N ARG A 8 14.09 5.80 -19.45
CA ARG A 8 14.82 6.12 -18.20
C ARG A 8 14.04 7.06 -17.28
N ALA A 9 13.17 7.87 -17.84
CA ALA A 9 12.28 8.75 -17.11
C ALA A 9 11.11 8.02 -16.39
N LEU A 10 10.75 6.83 -16.85
CA LEU A 10 9.64 6.03 -16.34
C LEU A 10 9.84 5.50 -14.93
N VAL A 11 11.07 5.19 -14.54
CA VAL A 11 11.39 4.74 -13.17
C VAL A 11 11.14 5.87 -12.16
N ALA A 12 11.36 7.13 -12.59
CA ALA A 12 11.15 8.31 -11.77
C ALA A 12 9.67 8.54 -11.41
N ALA A 13 8.75 8.30 -12.36
CA ALA A 13 7.32 8.53 -12.11
C ALA A 13 6.66 7.44 -11.25
N ALA A 14 7.11 6.18 -11.40
CA ALA A 14 6.60 5.09 -10.55
C ALA A 14 7.10 5.22 -9.11
N THR A 15 8.25 5.88 -8.89
CA THR A 15 8.81 6.16 -7.56
C THR A 15 8.38 7.49 -6.97
N ALA A 16 7.93 8.45 -7.77
CA ALA A 16 7.32 9.69 -7.25
C ALA A 16 6.04 9.42 -6.44
N LEU A 17 5.44 8.26 -6.58
CA LEU A 17 4.37 7.77 -5.68
C LEU A 17 4.87 7.39 -4.27
N ALA A 18 6.18 7.29 -4.06
CA ALA A 18 6.78 6.92 -2.79
C ALA A 18 7.90 7.88 -2.32
N LEU A 19 8.32 8.86 -3.14
CA LEU A 19 9.54 9.63 -2.91
C LEU A 19 9.31 11.13 -3.18
N THR A 20 8.90 11.84 -2.17
CA THR A 20 9.13 13.28 -2.07
C THR A 20 10.12 13.51 -0.95
N ALA A 21 11.41 13.57 -1.24
CA ALA A 21 12.36 14.21 -0.35
C ALA A 21 13.64 14.63 -1.04
N CYS A 22 13.97 15.83 -0.80
CA CYS A 22 15.01 16.73 -1.25
C CYS A 22 16.44 16.19 -1.15
N GLY A 23 17.20 16.42 -2.21
CA GLY A 23 18.63 16.58 -2.11
C GLY A 23 19.01 18.05 -1.99
N SER A 24 19.60 18.47 -0.90
CA SER A 24 20.31 19.72 -0.82
C SER A 24 21.82 19.46 -0.71
N THR A 25 22.53 19.82 -1.73
CA THR A 25 24.01 19.94 -1.73
C THR A 25 24.41 21.23 -1.03
N GLY A 26 25.15 21.11 0.05
CA GLY A 26 25.83 22.24 0.71
C GLY A 26 27.28 21.90 0.95
N SER A 27 28.15 22.64 0.26
CA SER A 27 29.62 22.57 0.27
C SER A 27 30.21 23.04 1.60
N SER A 28 31.24 22.32 2.02
CA SER A 28 32.40 22.65 2.87
C SER A 28 32.53 24.03 3.49
N ASP A 29 32.84 24.09 4.77
CA ASP A 29 34.17 24.54 5.22
C ASP A 29 34.47 24.25 6.71
N THR A 30 35.75 23.98 6.91
CA THR A 30 36.48 23.64 8.12
C THR A 30 36.42 24.66 9.26
N SER A 31 36.33 24.20 10.50
CA SER A 31 37.24 24.64 11.57
C SER A 31 37.19 23.76 12.83
N LYS A 32 38.40 23.46 13.33
CA LYS A 32 38.74 22.70 14.51
C LYS A 32 38.33 23.38 15.84
N SER A 33 37.92 22.60 16.82
CA SER A 33 38.54 22.70 18.15
C SER A 33 38.20 21.51 19.05
N THR A 34 39.20 21.13 19.74
CA THR A 34 39.52 20.04 20.68
C THR A 34 38.73 20.03 21.99
N SER A 35 38.57 18.85 22.53
CA SER A 35 38.89 18.29 23.87
C SER A 35 37.66 17.68 24.54
N THR A 36 37.63 16.61 25.26
CA THR A 36 38.54 15.71 25.94
C THR A 36 37.75 14.52 26.47
N ALA A 37 38.39 13.43 26.56
CA ALA A 37 38.04 12.09 26.96
C ALA A 37 37.20 11.91 28.26
N ALA A 38 36.44 10.79 28.31
CA ALA A 38 36.51 9.87 29.42
C ALA A 38 36.07 8.45 29.00
N THR A 39 36.90 7.54 29.31
CA THR A 39 36.97 6.11 29.06
C THR A 39 35.98 5.31 29.95
N SER A 40 35.36 4.26 29.43
CA SER A 40 35.33 2.98 30.16
C SER A 40 34.98 1.81 29.24
N THR A 41 35.82 0.87 29.30
CA THR A 41 35.94 -0.46 28.68
C THR A 41 34.83 -1.43 29.09
N ALA A 42 34.35 -2.27 28.17
CA ALA A 42 34.51 -3.73 28.30
C ALA A 42 34.01 -4.49 27.08
N SER A 43 34.84 -5.34 26.64
CA SER A 43 34.88 -6.28 25.54
C SER A 43 33.85 -7.41 25.65
N ALA A 44 33.30 -7.83 24.51
CA ALA A 44 33.18 -9.23 24.12
C ALA A 44 32.95 -9.35 22.62
N ALA A 45 33.97 -9.88 21.96
CA ALA A 45 33.89 -10.23 20.54
C ALA A 45 33.13 -11.58 20.38
N SER A 46 32.17 -11.62 19.49
CA SER A 46 31.76 -12.84 18.82
C SER A 46 31.73 -12.57 17.32
N THR A 47 32.72 -13.16 16.65
CA THR A 47 32.81 -13.20 15.19
C THR A 47 31.72 -14.12 14.65
N SER A 48 30.75 -13.54 13.91
CA SER A 48 29.97 -14.28 12.94
C SER A 48 30.25 -13.66 11.57
N SER A 49 30.83 -14.48 10.71
CA SER A 49 31.01 -14.17 9.29
C SER A 49 29.64 -14.12 8.61
N GLY A 50 29.07 -12.93 8.52
CA GLY A 50 27.95 -12.63 7.66
C GLY A 50 28.50 -12.23 6.30
N SER A 51 28.04 -12.87 5.23
CA SER A 51 28.21 -12.41 3.87
C SER A 51 27.61 -11.01 3.77
N GLU A 52 28.40 -10.07 3.25
CA GLU A 52 27.92 -8.77 2.85
C GLU A 52 26.83 -9.00 1.78
N ALA A 53 25.57 -8.86 2.17
CA ALA A 53 24.49 -8.65 1.25
C ALA A 53 24.55 -7.18 0.85
N ASP A 54 24.78 -6.92 -0.43
CA ASP A 54 24.72 -5.59 -1.03
C ASP A 54 23.34 -4.96 -0.74
N THR A 55 23.28 -4.11 0.28
CA THR A 55 22.13 -3.30 0.61
C THR A 55 22.17 -1.97 -0.16
N GLU A 56 22.32 -2.00 -1.48
CA GLU A 56 22.06 -0.86 -2.33
C GLU A 56 20.67 -0.99 -2.99
N ASN A 57 19.62 -0.90 -2.18
CA ASN A 57 18.26 -0.68 -2.66
C ASN A 57 17.96 0.83 -2.80
N THR A 58 18.88 1.57 -3.34
CA THR A 58 18.63 2.97 -3.69
C THR A 58 18.27 3.02 -5.17
N ILE A 59 17.02 3.34 -5.46
CA ILE A 59 16.64 3.77 -6.81
C ILE A 59 17.29 5.12 -7.02
N THR A 60 18.48 5.12 -7.64
CA THR A 60 19.13 6.37 -8.00
C THR A 60 18.53 6.85 -9.31
N ILE A 61 17.69 7.87 -9.23
CA ILE A 61 17.27 8.64 -10.40
C ILE A 61 18.46 9.48 -10.78
N PRO A 62 19.03 9.35 -12.00
CA PRO A 62 20.12 10.20 -12.43
C PRO A 62 19.67 11.66 -12.35
N ALA A 63 20.39 12.49 -11.61
CA ALA A 63 20.13 13.92 -11.53
C ALA A 63 20.21 14.53 -12.93
N GLY A 64 19.12 15.13 -13.41
CA GLY A 64 19.07 15.87 -14.67
C GLY A 64 18.23 15.26 -15.81
N GLU A 65 17.51 14.16 -15.60
CA GLU A 65 16.54 13.68 -16.59
C GLU A 65 15.11 14.00 -16.11
N SER A 66 14.48 15.05 -16.67
CA SER A 66 13.09 15.36 -16.42
C SER A 66 12.16 14.41 -17.17
N VAL A 67 11.06 14.01 -16.54
CA VAL A 67 9.97 13.28 -17.18
C VAL A 67 9.26 14.22 -18.14
N SER A 68 9.00 13.78 -19.37
CA SER A 68 8.34 14.64 -20.36
C SER A 68 6.82 14.71 -20.11
N GLN A 69 6.33 15.92 -19.82
CA GLN A 69 4.90 16.22 -19.74
C GLN A 69 4.16 16.12 -21.09
N ASP A 70 4.85 15.81 -22.17
CA ASP A 70 4.23 15.62 -23.50
C ASP A 70 3.96 14.14 -23.80
N SER A 71 4.34 13.22 -22.91
CA SER A 71 4.23 11.78 -23.13
C SER A 71 2.94 11.20 -22.55
N ASP A 72 2.18 10.53 -23.39
CA ASP A 72 1.12 9.61 -22.94
C ASP A 72 1.78 8.26 -22.64
N VAL A 73 1.46 7.65 -21.48
CA VAL A 73 2.00 6.34 -21.07
C VAL A 73 0.89 5.34 -20.78
N THR A 74 1.19 4.06 -21.07
CA THR A 74 0.35 2.93 -20.69
C THR A 74 1.00 2.18 -19.54
N ALA A 75 0.24 1.98 -18.47
CA ALA A 75 0.61 1.20 -17.30
C ALA A 75 -0.19 -0.11 -17.27
N MET A 76 0.47 -1.26 -17.36
CA MET A 76 -0.19 -2.55 -17.21
C MET A 76 -0.21 -2.98 -15.75
N VAL A 77 -1.40 -3.32 -15.26
CA VAL A 77 -1.65 -3.74 -13.88
C VAL A 77 -2.25 -5.16 -13.87
N ALA A 78 -2.06 -5.89 -12.78
CA ALA A 78 -2.47 -7.30 -12.73
C ALA A 78 -3.99 -7.51 -12.53
N VAL A 79 -4.66 -6.52 -11.95
CA VAL A 79 -6.10 -6.55 -11.62
C VAL A 79 -6.73 -5.20 -11.96
N ASP A 80 -8.05 -5.17 -12.10
CA ASP A 80 -8.79 -3.92 -12.23
C ASP A 80 -8.96 -3.22 -10.88
N PHE A 81 -9.36 -1.98 -10.91
CA PHE A 81 -9.70 -1.17 -9.74
C PHE A 81 -11.03 -1.63 -9.12
N THR A 82 -11.18 -1.40 -7.84
CA THR A 82 -12.41 -1.78 -7.11
C THR A 82 -13.32 -0.58 -6.87
N THR A 83 -12.76 0.56 -6.53
CA THR A 83 -13.47 1.81 -6.27
C THR A 83 -12.48 2.97 -6.28
N MET A 84 -12.97 4.17 -6.55
CA MET A 84 -12.18 5.41 -6.40
C MET A 84 -12.54 6.18 -5.12
N ASP A 85 -13.46 5.67 -4.28
CA ASP A 85 -13.69 6.22 -2.94
C ASP A 85 -12.61 5.74 -1.96
N PRO A 86 -11.81 6.63 -1.37
CA PRO A 86 -10.76 6.26 -0.43
C PRO A 86 -11.28 5.50 0.79
N MET A 87 -12.46 5.86 1.30
CA MET A 87 -13.07 5.22 2.47
C MET A 87 -13.61 3.82 2.18
N ASP A 88 -13.87 3.48 0.90
CA ASP A 88 -14.33 2.15 0.49
C ASP A 88 -13.21 1.29 -0.13
N THR A 89 -12.02 1.83 -0.28
CA THR A 89 -10.86 1.14 -0.87
C THR A 89 -10.20 0.23 0.14
N SER A 90 -9.97 -1.03 -0.24
CA SER A 90 -9.27 -2.03 0.57
C SER A 90 -8.06 -2.65 -0.12
N ASP A 91 -7.79 -2.30 -1.40
CA ASP A 91 -6.68 -2.85 -2.17
C ASP A 91 -5.60 -1.80 -2.46
N THR A 92 -4.35 -2.28 -2.60
CA THR A 92 -3.16 -1.43 -2.76
C THR A 92 -3.14 -0.69 -4.09
N LEU A 93 -3.66 -1.30 -5.17
CA LEU A 93 -3.64 -0.69 -6.49
C LEU A 93 -4.57 0.52 -6.54
N SER A 94 -5.83 0.35 -6.15
CA SER A 94 -6.81 1.45 -6.11
C SER A 94 -6.34 2.57 -5.19
N GLY A 95 -5.87 2.23 -3.97
CA GLY A 95 -5.32 3.22 -3.03
C GLY A 95 -4.08 3.96 -3.57
N GLY A 96 -3.22 3.28 -4.32
CA GLY A 96 -2.05 3.88 -4.95
C GLY A 96 -2.43 4.90 -6.03
N VAL A 97 -3.41 4.56 -6.87
CA VAL A 97 -3.85 5.46 -7.95
C VAL A 97 -4.71 6.61 -7.41
N GLN A 98 -5.49 6.39 -6.35
CA GLN A 98 -6.22 7.46 -5.66
C GLN A 98 -5.28 8.56 -5.16
N ARG A 99 -4.09 8.21 -4.64
CA ARG A 99 -3.06 9.18 -4.20
C ARG A 99 -2.48 10.04 -5.33
N MET A 100 -2.65 9.66 -6.59
CA MET A 100 -2.26 10.52 -7.72
C MET A 100 -3.26 11.66 -7.92
N MET A 101 -4.52 11.44 -7.56
CA MET A 101 -5.64 12.35 -7.81
C MET A 101 -6.08 13.14 -6.57
N MET A 102 -5.76 12.65 -5.38
CA MET A 102 -6.19 13.21 -4.10
C MET A 102 -5.03 13.25 -3.12
N ASP A 103 -4.90 14.32 -2.37
CA ASP A 103 -3.94 14.45 -1.28
C ASP A 103 -4.64 14.25 0.07
N GLY A 104 -3.89 13.80 1.10
CA GLY A 104 -4.33 13.73 2.48
C GLY A 104 -4.01 15.01 3.25
N LEU A 105 -4.47 15.11 4.50
CA LEU A 105 -4.02 16.17 5.42
C LEU A 105 -2.53 16.02 5.71
N PHE A 106 -2.10 14.80 5.90
CA PHE A 106 -0.71 14.40 6.13
C PHE A 106 -0.35 13.27 5.15
N GLY A 107 0.93 12.98 5.03
CA GLY A 107 1.47 11.86 4.27
C GLY A 107 2.63 11.21 5.01
N PHE A 108 3.28 10.24 4.37
CA PHE A 108 4.50 9.61 4.88
C PHE A 108 5.67 9.89 3.94
N ASP A 109 6.85 10.16 4.51
CA ASP A 109 8.10 10.19 3.77
C ASP A 109 8.65 8.76 3.50
N GLU A 110 9.81 8.67 2.89
CA GLU A 110 10.51 7.40 2.59
C GLU A 110 10.88 6.58 3.84
N ASN A 111 10.96 7.21 5.01
CA ASN A 111 11.24 6.62 6.31
C ASN A 111 9.98 6.37 7.13
N MET A 112 8.79 6.43 6.51
CA MET A 112 7.49 6.33 7.17
C MET A 112 7.25 7.39 8.26
N GLN A 113 7.92 8.56 8.17
CA GLN A 113 7.64 9.68 9.05
C GLN A 113 6.49 10.52 8.49
N ILE A 114 5.63 11.01 9.39
CA ILE A 114 4.49 11.84 9.01
C ILE A 114 4.98 13.20 8.52
N ILE A 115 4.54 13.57 7.33
CA ILE A 115 4.83 14.86 6.72
C ILE A 115 3.55 15.67 6.47
N PRO A 116 3.59 17.01 6.58
CA PRO A 116 2.49 17.88 6.24
C PRO A 116 2.17 17.87 4.73
N MET A 117 0.88 17.75 4.38
CA MET A 117 0.39 17.85 3.01
C MET A 117 -0.64 18.99 2.90
N LEU A 118 -1.94 18.70 2.87
CA LEU A 118 -3.01 19.72 2.88
C LEU A 118 -3.18 20.40 4.25
N ALA A 119 -2.70 19.81 5.33
CA ALA A 119 -2.43 20.47 6.59
C ALA A 119 -0.98 20.96 6.65
N THR A 120 -0.72 22.05 7.34
CA THR A 120 0.63 22.58 7.59
C THR A 120 1.17 22.20 8.96
N SER A 121 0.27 22.06 9.95
CA SER A 121 0.57 21.67 11.32
C SER A 121 -0.68 21.20 12.06
N TYR A 122 -0.49 20.70 13.26
CA TYR A 122 -1.58 20.40 14.20
C TYR A 122 -1.16 20.65 15.63
N GLU A 123 -2.15 20.81 16.49
CA GLU A 123 -2.02 20.82 17.95
C GLU A 123 -3.00 19.81 18.54
N ALA A 124 -2.62 19.12 19.61
CA ALA A 124 -3.47 18.19 20.33
C ALA A 124 -3.57 18.60 21.81
N ASN A 125 -4.73 18.37 22.43
CA ASN A 125 -4.84 18.49 23.88
C ASN A 125 -4.13 17.31 24.58
N ASP A 126 -3.90 17.44 25.89
CA ASP A 126 -3.16 16.43 26.68
C ASP A 126 -3.89 15.08 26.73
N GLU A 127 -5.22 15.10 26.59
CA GLU A 127 -6.09 13.92 26.59
C GLU A 127 -6.15 13.21 25.23
N ALA A 128 -5.55 13.80 24.17
CA ALA A 128 -5.64 13.31 22.78
C ALA A 128 -7.10 13.09 22.31
N THR A 129 -7.99 14.00 22.66
CA THR A 129 -9.40 14.03 22.27
C THR A 129 -9.78 15.21 21.39
N GLU A 130 -8.92 16.22 21.28
CA GLU A 130 -9.13 17.43 20.48
C GLU A 130 -7.86 17.69 19.66
N TYR A 131 -8.05 17.88 18.36
CA TYR A 131 -6.96 18.14 17.41
C TYR A 131 -7.28 19.37 16.59
N THR A 132 -6.53 20.46 16.79
CA THR A 132 -6.62 21.66 15.96
C THR A 132 -5.70 21.52 14.77
N ILE A 133 -6.26 21.53 13.57
CA ILE A 133 -5.56 21.34 12.30
C ILE A 133 -5.46 22.67 11.56
N HIS A 134 -4.25 23.09 11.21
CA HIS A 134 -3.98 24.26 10.39
C HIS A 134 -3.86 23.84 8.92
N LEU A 135 -4.66 24.44 8.05
CA LEU A 135 -4.77 24.08 6.66
C LEU A 135 -3.81 24.88 5.77
N ARG A 136 -3.38 24.27 4.68
CA ARG A 136 -2.57 24.92 3.65
C ARG A 136 -3.44 25.87 2.83
N GLU A 137 -3.00 27.12 2.71
CA GLU A 137 -3.64 28.13 1.89
C GLU A 137 -3.24 28.01 0.41
N GLY A 138 -4.03 28.56 -0.50
CA GLY A 138 -3.72 28.64 -1.93
C GLY A 138 -4.00 27.35 -2.73
N VAL A 139 -4.58 26.32 -2.12
CA VAL A 139 -4.92 25.05 -2.77
C VAL A 139 -6.35 25.08 -3.29
N SER A 140 -6.57 24.44 -4.45
CA SER A 140 -7.90 24.24 -5.02
C SER A 140 -8.06 22.79 -5.52
N PHE A 141 -9.29 22.27 -5.44
CA PHE A 141 -9.65 21.02 -6.08
C PHE A 141 -9.65 21.16 -7.62
N THR A 142 -9.52 20.04 -8.30
CA THR A 142 -9.48 20.00 -9.77
C THR A 142 -10.79 20.45 -10.43
N ASP A 143 -11.89 20.58 -9.68
CA ASP A 143 -13.18 21.15 -10.10
C ASP A 143 -13.30 22.67 -9.82
N GLY A 144 -12.24 23.28 -9.31
CA GLY A 144 -12.17 24.70 -8.95
C GLY A 144 -12.77 25.06 -7.59
N THR A 145 -13.22 24.09 -6.80
CA THR A 145 -13.63 24.31 -5.40
C THR A 145 -12.41 24.66 -4.56
N PRO A 146 -12.44 25.69 -3.68
CA PRO A 146 -11.31 26.00 -2.82
C PRO A 146 -11.12 24.95 -1.72
N TRP A 147 -9.87 24.67 -1.37
CA TRP A 147 -9.52 23.95 -0.16
C TRP A 147 -9.54 24.91 1.04
N ASN A 148 -10.36 24.61 2.03
CA ASN A 148 -10.54 25.41 3.24
C ASN A 148 -11.19 24.59 4.37
N ALA A 149 -11.52 25.22 5.47
CA ALA A 149 -12.15 24.59 6.63
C ALA A 149 -13.49 23.92 6.29
N ASP A 150 -14.31 24.52 5.43
CA ASP A 150 -15.61 23.96 5.03
C ASP A 150 -15.42 22.65 4.23
N ALA A 151 -14.39 22.61 3.38
CA ALA A 151 -14.04 21.41 2.63
C ALA A 151 -13.52 20.28 3.55
N LEU A 152 -12.71 20.58 4.55
CA LEU A 152 -12.30 19.59 5.53
C LEU A 152 -13.49 19.06 6.33
N ILE A 153 -14.38 19.93 6.81
CA ILE A 153 -15.56 19.53 7.58
C ILE A 153 -16.47 18.60 6.76
N ALA A 154 -16.65 18.86 5.45
CA ALA A 154 -17.41 17.96 4.58
C ALA A 154 -16.81 16.54 4.54
N ASN A 155 -15.48 16.44 4.45
CA ASN A 155 -14.78 15.15 4.49
C ASN A 155 -14.88 14.47 5.87
N VAL A 156 -14.68 15.21 6.96
CA VAL A 156 -14.84 14.67 8.34
C VAL A 156 -16.25 14.14 8.57
N ASN A 157 -17.27 14.85 8.11
CA ASN A 157 -18.67 14.40 8.21
C ASN A 157 -18.91 13.10 7.42
N LYS A 158 -18.32 12.97 6.20
CA LYS A 158 -18.40 11.73 5.44
C LYS A 158 -17.68 10.59 6.18
N TRP A 159 -16.50 10.82 6.74
CA TRP A 159 -15.75 9.82 7.48
C TRP A 159 -16.50 9.35 8.76
N ALA A 160 -17.22 10.25 9.43
CA ALA A 160 -17.99 9.96 10.64
C ALA A 160 -19.33 9.26 10.36
N ASP A 161 -19.83 9.27 9.13
CA ASP A 161 -21.13 8.72 8.78
C ASP A 161 -21.11 7.19 8.63
N LYS A 162 -21.44 6.50 9.72
CA LYS A 162 -21.56 5.03 9.76
C LYS A 162 -22.66 4.46 8.88
N SER A 163 -23.65 5.29 8.49
CA SER A 163 -24.78 4.83 7.68
C SER A 163 -24.40 4.54 6.23
N LEU A 164 -23.26 5.07 5.76
CA LEU A 164 -22.72 4.82 4.42
C LEU A 164 -22.20 3.39 4.26
N GLY A 165 -21.87 2.68 5.35
CA GLY A 165 -21.40 1.29 5.32
C GLY A 165 -20.08 1.08 4.60
N LEU A 166 -19.25 2.12 4.47
CA LEU A 166 -17.95 2.08 3.78
C LEU A 166 -16.97 1.20 4.56
N LYS A 167 -16.12 0.44 3.85
CA LYS A 167 -15.23 -0.59 4.44
C LYS A 167 -14.23 -0.05 5.47
N ARG A 168 -13.83 1.20 5.36
CA ARG A 168 -12.86 1.86 6.24
C ARG A 168 -13.49 2.71 7.35
N THR A 169 -14.82 2.74 7.45
CA THR A 169 -15.53 3.54 8.47
C THR A 169 -15.18 3.11 9.89
N THR A 170 -14.95 1.83 10.15
CA THR A 170 -14.56 1.33 11.47
C THR A 170 -13.21 1.85 11.94
N PHE A 171 -12.36 2.24 11.04
CA PHE A 171 -11.02 2.74 11.28
C PHE A 171 -11.00 4.14 11.92
N LEU A 172 -11.88 5.05 11.46
CA LEU A 172 -11.99 6.42 11.96
C LEU A 172 -13.30 6.72 12.69
N CYS A 173 -14.42 6.23 12.16
CA CYS A 173 -15.76 6.60 12.66
C CYS A 173 -16.02 6.22 14.10
N ASN A 174 -15.33 5.21 14.63
CA ASN A 174 -15.51 4.80 16.02
C ASN A 174 -14.99 5.85 17.02
N VAL A 175 -14.04 6.68 16.59
CA VAL A 175 -13.42 7.70 17.44
C VAL A 175 -13.83 9.13 17.07
N LEU A 176 -14.25 9.40 15.82
CA LEU A 176 -14.72 10.71 15.39
C LEU A 176 -16.04 11.07 16.04
N ASP A 177 -16.13 12.27 16.59
CA ASP A 177 -17.37 12.85 17.08
C ASP A 177 -17.86 13.94 16.10
N HIS A 178 -17.15 15.05 16.00
CA HIS A 178 -17.47 16.14 15.07
C HIS A 178 -16.26 17.00 14.77
N ALA A 179 -16.42 17.99 13.89
CA ALA A 179 -15.42 19.01 13.62
C ALA A 179 -16.06 20.41 13.66
N GLU A 180 -15.33 21.38 14.17
CA GLU A 180 -15.74 22.78 14.24
C GLU A 180 -14.78 23.69 13.51
N LYS A 181 -15.33 24.64 12.75
CA LYS A 181 -14.58 25.68 12.08
C LYS A 181 -14.14 26.74 13.09
N VAL A 182 -12.83 26.96 13.19
CA VAL A 182 -12.26 28.08 13.97
C VAL A 182 -12.17 29.33 13.09
N ASP A 183 -11.59 29.17 11.89
CA ASP A 183 -11.52 30.18 10.84
C ASP A 183 -11.47 29.48 9.46
N ASP A 184 -11.19 30.22 8.37
CA ASP A 184 -11.20 29.66 7.02
C ASP A 184 -10.12 28.58 6.78
N TYR A 185 -9.05 28.58 7.60
CA TYR A 185 -7.92 27.66 7.47
C TYR A 185 -7.55 26.96 8.78
N THR A 186 -8.47 26.96 9.75
CA THR A 186 -8.27 26.27 11.04
C THR A 186 -9.53 25.53 11.43
N VAL A 187 -9.39 24.23 11.72
CA VAL A 187 -10.50 23.34 12.14
C VAL A 187 -10.07 22.57 13.37
N THR A 188 -10.95 22.50 14.37
CA THR A 188 -10.78 21.58 15.49
C THR A 188 -11.62 20.33 15.26
N ILE A 189 -10.98 19.17 15.33
CA ILE A 189 -11.64 17.85 15.25
C ILE A 189 -11.73 17.27 16.66
N TYR A 190 -12.92 16.85 17.04
CA TYR A 190 -13.22 16.27 18.35
C TYR A 190 -13.39 14.76 18.24
N LEU A 191 -12.80 14.04 19.18
CA LEU A 191 -12.89 12.58 19.28
C LEU A 191 -13.72 12.19 20.50
N SER A 192 -14.49 11.13 20.38
CA SER A 192 -15.32 10.57 21.46
C SER A 192 -14.51 9.88 22.56
N GLN A 193 -13.23 9.60 22.29
CA GLN A 193 -12.28 8.99 23.23
C GLN A 193 -10.85 9.36 22.87
N SER A 194 -9.92 9.20 23.82
CA SER A 194 -8.48 9.39 23.61
C SER A 194 -7.98 8.49 22.48
N PHE A 195 -7.26 9.08 21.50
CA PHE A 195 -6.70 8.34 20.38
C PHE A 195 -5.40 8.99 19.86
N GLY A 196 -4.26 8.60 20.46
CA GLY A 196 -2.95 9.17 20.14
C GLY A 196 -2.46 8.88 18.70
N ALA A 197 -2.95 7.83 18.05
CA ALA A 197 -2.63 7.50 16.67
C ALA A 197 -3.46 8.27 15.62
N PHE A 198 -4.25 9.27 16.02
CA PHE A 198 -5.18 9.98 15.12
C PHE A 198 -4.46 10.64 13.93
N ILE A 199 -3.32 11.28 14.16
CA ILE A 199 -2.56 11.95 13.07
C ILE A 199 -1.99 10.92 12.08
N SER A 200 -1.50 9.77 12.56
CA SER A 200 -1.07 8.68 11.67
C SER A 200 -2.23 8.18 10.81
N ASN A 201 -3.43 8.13 11.38
CA ASN A 201 -4.63 7.76 10.65
C ASN A 201 -5.06 8.82 9.62
N LEU A 202 -4.77 10.10 9.86
CA LEU A 202 -4.99 11.18 8.88
C LEU A 202 -3.94 11.22 7.75
N ALA A 203 -2.85 10.45 7.86
CA ALA A 203 -1.91 10.20 6.77
C ALA A 203 -2.26 8.94 5.96
N HIS A 204 -3.28 8.17 6.40
CA HIS A 204 -3.73 6.96 5.75
C HIS A 204 -4.47 7.24 4.42
N PRO A 205 -4.33 6.37 3.37
CA PRO A 205 -5.04 6.55 2.10
C PRO A 205 -6.57 6.66 2.23
N ALA A 206 -7.18 6.05 3.25
CA ALA A 206 -8.62 6.15 3.48
C ALA A 206 -9.10 7.57 3.77
N THR A 207 -8.20 8.47 4.19
CA THR A 207 -8.51 9.86 4.54
C THR A 207 -8.03 10.87 3.50
N LEU A 208 -7.83 10.42 2.26
CA LEU A 208 -7.62 11.32 1.13
C LEU A 208 -8.83 12.25 0.97
N ILE A 209 -8.55 13.51 0.66
CA ILE A 209 -9.52 14.59 0.65
C ILE A 209 -10.22 14.66 -0.70
N MET A 210 -11.55 14.64 -0.68
CA MET A 210 -12.42 14.75 -1.83
C MET A 210 -13.09 16.13 -1.88
N SER A 211 -13.40 16.59 -3.11
CA SER A 211 -14.16 17.83 -3.27
C SER A 211 -15.52 17.76 -2.57
N PRO A 212 -15.94 18.82 -1.83
CA PRO A 212 -17.27 18.88 -1.25
C PRO A 212 -18.41 18.66 -2.26
N LYS A 213 -18.26 19.20 -3.48
CA LYS A 213 -19.26 18.99 -4.54
C LYS A 213 -19.40 17.54 -4.95
N GLN A 214 -18.30 16.79 -4.93
CA GLN A 214 -18.34 15.36 -5.22
C GLN A 214 -19.01 14.59 -4.09
N ILE A 215 -18.71 14.90 -2.84
CA ILE A 215 -19.39 14.30 -1.68
C ILE A 215 -20.90 14.55 -1.75
N GLU A 216 -21.32 15.78 -2.08
CA GLU A 216 -22.73 16.14 -2.29
C GLU A 216 -23.40 15.39 -3.46
N ALA A 217 -22.62 15.00 -4.48
CA ALA A 217 -23.13 14.22 -5.62
C ALA A 217 -23.43 12.76 -5.26
N GLY A 218 -22.98 12.28 -4.10
CA GLY A 218 -23.28 10.96 -3.54
C GLY A 218 -22.22 9.89 -3.79
N GLU A 219 -22.45 8.71 -3.21
CA GLU A 219 -21.46 7.62 -3.14
C GLU A 219 -21.04 7.08 -4.51
N ASP A 220 -21.98 6.97 -5.46
CA ASP A 220 -21.66 6.53 -6.84
C ASP A 220 -20.68 7.48 -7.53
N ALA A 221 -20.81 8.79 -7.32
CA ALA A 221 -19.88 9.79 -7.85
C ALA A 221 -18.51 9.65 -7.18
N CYS A 222 -18.47 9.45 -5.86
CA CYS A 222 -17.25 9.22 -5.11
C CYS A 222 -16.52 7.95 -5.59
N ALA A 223 -17.26 6.88 -5.83
CA ALA A 223 -16.69 5.59 -6.21
C ALA A 223 -16.14 5.54 -7.65
N GLN A 224 -16.67 6.36 -8.57
CA GLN A 224 -16.39 6.25 -10.01
C GLN A 224 -15.55 7.37 -10.60
N ALA A 225 -15.64 8.60 -10.08
CA ALA A 225 -15.04 9.76 -10.70
C ALA A 225 -14.43 10.73 -9.67
N PRO A 226 -13.28 10.39 -9.06
CA PRO A 226 -12.71 11.15 -7.96
C PRO A 226 -12.29 12.56 -8.39
N VAL A 227 -12.59 13.52 -7.52
CA VAL A 227 -12.17 14.93 -7.63
C VAL A 227 -11.41 15.31 -6.38
N GLY A 228 -10.10 15.47 -6.51
CA GLY A 228 -9.20 15.84 -5.42
C GLY A 228 -8.32 17.03 -5.78
N THR A 229 -7.23 17.17 -5.05
CA THR A 229 -6.23 18.24 -5.18
C THR A 229 -4.94 17.76 -5.84
N GLY A 230 -4.86 16.48 -6.25
CA GLY A 230 -3.61 15.79 -6.60
C GLY A 230 -2.97 16.23 -7.92
N GLN A 231 -1.79 15.64 -8.17
CA GLN A 231 -0.96 15.89 -9.35
C GLN A 231 -1.64 15.44 -10.66
N TYR A 232 -2.59 14.51 -10.59
CA TYR A 232 -3.35 14.02 -11.74
C TYR A 232 -4.85 14.24 -11.54
N LYS A 233 -5.56 14.40 -12.67
CA LYS A 233 -7.02 14.49 -12.74
C LYS A 233 -7.58 13.21 -13.32
N PHE A 234 -8.69 12.74 -12.77
CA PHE A 234 -9.47 11.66 -13.36
C PHE A 234 -10.01 12.06 -14.75
N VAL A 235 -9.94 11.15 -15.71
CA VAL A 235 -10.52 11.32 -17.05
C VAL A 235 -11.68 10.36 -17.26
N GLU A 236 -11.39 9.05 -17.16
CA GLU A 236 -12.40 8.01 -17.34
C GLU A 236 -11.94 6.68 -16.73
N TRP A 237 -12.91 5.84 -16.38
CA TRP A 237 -12.73 4.45 -16.01
C TRP A 237 -13.79 3.60 -16.67
N VAL A 238 -13.34 2.64 -17.49
CA VAL A 238 -14.15 1.62 -18.14
C VAL A 238 -13.76 0.28 -17.52
N ALA A 239 -14.63 -0.23 -16.65
CA ALA A 239 -14.35 -1.46 -15.88
C ALA A 239 -13.97 -2.64 -16.81
N GLY A 240 -12.88 -3.30 -16.47
CA GLY A 240 -12.30 -4.42 -17.23
C GLY A 240 -11.52 -4.02 -18.49
N ASP A 241 -11.47 -2.73 -18.85
CA ASP A 241 -10.75 -2.24 -20.03
C ASP A 241 -9.62 -1.29 -19.65
N HIS A 242 -9.93 -0.14 -19.05
CA HIS A 242 -8.89 0.83 -18.67
C HIS A 242 -9.39 1.89 -17.71
N MET A 243 -8.45 2.53 -17.02
CA MET A 243 -8.63 3.82 -16.35
C MET A 243 -7.59 4.82 -16.84
N LYS A 244 -8.00 6.06 -17.06
CA LYS A 244 -7.14 7.13 -17.53
C LYS A 244 -7.14 8.31 -16.59
N VAL A 245 -5.93 8.83 -16.34
CA VAL A 245 -5.69 10.08 -15.63
C VAL A 245 -4.85 11.02 -16.50
N GLU A 246 -5.01 12.33 -16.31
CA GLU A 246 -4.21 13.36 -16.98
C GLU A 246 -3.51 14.27 -15.98
N LEU A 247 -2.40 14.86 -16.39
CA LEU A 247 -1.60 15.74 -15.55
C LEU A 247 -2.39 17.00 -15.16
N ASN A 248 -2.39 17.32 -13.88
CA ASN A 248 -2.84 18.58 -13.34
C ASN A 248 -1.69 19.58 -13.34
N LYS A 249 -1.58 20.40 -14.37
CA LYS A 249 -0.49 21.39 -14.49
C LYS A 249 -0.56 22.50 -13.43
N ASP A 250 -1.70 22.67 -12.80
CA ASP A 250 -1.95 23.64 -11.75
C ASP A 250 -1.87 23.02 -10.35
N TRP A 251 -1.22 21.85 -10.22
CA TRP A 251 -1.08 21.19 -8.94
C TRP A 251 -0.28 22.05 -7.97
N TRP A 252 -0.82 22.27 -6.78
CA TRP A 252 -0.24 23.10 -5.73
C TRP A 252 1.19 22.64 -5.32
N GLY A 253 1.50 21.35 -5.46
CA GLY A 253 2.80 20.78 -5.10
C GLY A 253 3.97 21.26 -5.97
N TYR A 254 3.72 21.93 -7.11
CA TYR A 254 4.74 22.58 -7.94
C TYR A 254 5.12 23.98 -7.42
N ASP A 255 4.30 24.58 -6.56
CA ASP A 255 4.52 25.94 -6.07
C ASP A 255 5.25 25.90 -4.72
N ALA A 256 6.52 26.32 -4.71
CA ALA A 256 7.34 26.36 -3.51
C ALA A 256 6.77 27.28 -2.42
N ASP A 257 6.12 28.38 -2.80
CA ASP A 257 5.55 29.33 -1.82
C ASP A 257 4.33 28.66 -1.13
N VAL A 258 3.48 27.99 -1.88
CA VAL A 258 2.34 27.21 -1.33
C VAL A 258 2.84 26.06 -0.48
N CYS A 259 3.93 25.39 -0.87
CA CYS A 259 4.54 24.29 -0.13
C CYS A 259 5.32 24.71 1.14
N GLY A 260 5.48 25.99 1.37
CA GLY A 260 6.23 26.49 2.55
C GLY A 260 7.74 26.59 2.35
N GLY A 261 8.19 26.73 1.10
CA GLY A 261 9.58 27.03 0.75
C GLY A 261 10.25 26.06 -0.22
N THR A 262 9.72 24.82 -0.35
CA THR A 262 10.26 23.83 -1.28
C THR A 262 9.11 23.12 -1.96
N ALA A 263 9.07 23.12 -3.30
CA ALA A 263 8.08 22.39 -4.08
C ALA A 263 8.20 20.86 -3.83
N LEU A 264 7.06 20.18 -3.89
CA LEU A 264 7.02 18.71 -3.73
C LEU A 264 7.54 17.98 -4.96
N ALA A 265 7.50 18.62 -6.13
CA ALA A 265 8.06 18.09 -7.37
C ALA A 265 8.48 19.25 -8.28
N ASP A 266 9.36 18.95 -9.25
CA ASP A 266 9.74 19.89 -10.29
C ASP A 266 8.51 20.23 -11.16
N ALA A 267 8.40 21.50 -11.58
CA ALA A 267 7.25 22.00 -12.34
C ALA A 267 7.04 21.31 -13.70
N ASP A 268 8.05 20.61 -14.21
CA ASP A 268 8.01 19.81 -15.43
C ASP A 268 7.93 18.30 -15.18
N ALA A 269 7.80 17.87 -13.91
CA ALA A 269 7.65 16.47 -13.55
C ALA A 269 6.26 15.92 -13.92
N GLY A 270 6.22 14.63 -14.26
CA GLY A 270 5.00 13.90 -14.60
C GLY A 270 4.86 13.56 -16.09
N PHE A 271 3.83 12.77 -16.41
CA PHE A 271 3.43 12.43 -17.77
C PHE A 271 2.15 13.18 -18.13
N LYS A 272 1.96 13.49 -19.42
CA LYS A 272 0.73 14.14 -19.91
C LYS A 272 -0.51 13.34 -19.54
N SER A 273 -0.48 12.02 -19.73
CA SER A 273 -1.54 11.12 -19.26
C SER A 273 -0.99 9.73 -18.95
N ILE A 274 -1.68 9.02 -18.06
CA ILE A 274 -1.42 7.62 -17.76
C ILE A 274 -2.71 6.83 -18.00
N THR A 275 -2.62 5.79 -18.84
CA THR A 275 -3.70 4.84 -19.06
C THR A 275 -3.35 3.52 -18.38
N PHE A 276 -4.07 3.18 -17.32
CA PHE A 276 -3.93 1.90 -16.62
C PHE A 276 -4.77 0.84 -17.32
N LYS A 277 -4.17 -0.31 -17.66
CA LYS A 277 -4.85 -1.44 -18.30
C LYS A 277 -4.72 -2.69 -17.44
N PRO A 278 -5.84 -3.25 -16.95
CA PRO A 278 -5.83 -4.51 -16.21
C PRO A 278 -5.56 -5.68 -17.16
N VAL A 279 -4.50 -6.43 -16.90
CA VAL A 279 -4.10 -7.62 -17.66
C VAL A 279 -3.62 -8.68 -16.66
N ALA A 280 -4.46 -9.65 -16.36
CA ALA A 280 -4.18 -10.67 -15.34
C ALA A 280 -3.00 -11.57 -15.72
N GLU A 281 -2.80 -11.84 -17.03
CA GLU A 281 -1.77 -12.74 -17.54
C GLU A 281 -0.38 -12.08 -17.51
N SER A 282 0.54 -12.63 -16.70
CA SER A 282 1.88 -12.08 -16.48
C SER A 282 2.72 -12.01 -17.76
N ALA A 283 2.68 -13.07 -18.59
CA ALA A 283 3.47 -13.13 -19.82
C ALA A 283 3.04 -12.06 -20.84
N THR A 284 1.76 -11.74 -20.89
CA THR A 284 1.23 -10.66 -21.75
C THR A 284 1.76 -9.31 -21.31
N ARG A 285 1.77 -9.02 -19.99
CA ARG A 285 2.33 -7.77 -19.45
C ARG A 285 3.82 -7.64 -19.76
N VAL A 286 4.59 -8.71 -19.54
CA VAL A 286 6.04 -8.74 -19.84
C VAL A 286 6.30 -8.49 -21.33
N SER A 287 5.57 -9.18 -22.21
CA SER A 287 5.71 -9.01 -23.66
C SER A 287 5.41 -7.59 -24.11
N ALA A 288 4.39 -6.96 -23.54
CA ALA A 288 4.02 -5.57 -23.85
C ALA A 288 5.11 -4.56 -23.43
N ILE A 289 5.75 -4.76 -22.27
CA ILE A 289 6.89 -3.94 -21.83
C ILE A 289 8.08 -4.12 -22.79
N GLN A 290 8.43 -5.35 -23.14
CA GLN A 290 9.55 -5.64 -24.05
C GLN A 290 9.31 -5.11 -25.48
N ALA A 291 8.06 -5.15 -25.95
CA ALA A 291 7.67 -4.58 -27.24
C ALA A 291 7.60 -3.04 -27.25
N GLY A 292 7.50 -2.40 -26.06
CA GLY A 292 7.27 -0.96 -25.92
C GLY A 292 5.83 -0.55 -26.10
N ASP A 293 4.89 -1.50 -26.10
CA ASP A 293 3.43 -1.26 -26.16
C ASP A 293 2.90 -0.74 -24.82
N ALA A 294 3.60 -1.03 -23.74
CA ALA A 294 3.39 -0.44 -22.43
C ALA A 294 4.73 0.09 -21.87
N GLN A 295 4.65 1.12 -21.04
CA GLN A 295 5.81 1.79 -20.47
C GLN A 295 5.99 1.47 -18.99
N ILE A 296 4.92 1.12 -18.30
CA ILE A 296 4.92 0.77 -16.87
C ILE A 296 4.26 -0.60 -16.70
N MET A 297 4.79 -1.43 -15.81
CA MET A 297 4.16 -2.67 -15.37
C MET A 297 4.25 -2.79 -13.86
N TRP A 298 3.12 -3.10 -13.23
CA TRP A 298 3.04 -3.38 -11.80
C TRP A 298 1.96 -4.45 -11.50
N PRO A 299 2.27 -5.46 -10.67
CA PRO A 299 3.60 -5.85 -10.22
C PRO A 299 4.42 -6.54 -11.31
N VAL A 300 5.75 -6.51 -11.16
CA VAL A 300 6.65 -7.30 -12.01
C VAL A 300 6.58 -8.76 -11.57
N PRO A 301 6.33 -9.72 -12.49
CA PRO A 301 6.36 -11.14 -12.14
C PRO A 301 7.78 -11.55 -11.74
N THR A 302 7.92 -12.19 -10.58
CA THR A 302 9.24 -12.53 -10.01
C THR A 302 10.06 -13.44 -10.92
N GLU A 303 9.41 -14.33 -11.69
CA GLU A 303 10.04 -15.18 -12.70
C GLU A 303 10.62 -14.43 -13.90
N SER A 304 10.21 -13.19 -14.11
CA SER A 304 10.65 -12.36 -15.25
C SER A 304 11.67 -11.28 -14.85
N VAL A 305 11.95 -11.12 -13.57
CA VAL A 305 12.84 -10.05 -13.06
C VAL A 305 14.22 -10.12 -13.70
N ASP A 306 14.88 -11.28 -13.72
CA ASP A 306 16.23 -11.43 -14.26
C ASP A 306 16.26 -11.21 -15.77
N THR A 307 15.22 -11.67 -16.48
CA THR A 307 15.07 -11.44 -17.94
C THR A 307 14.92 -9.96 -18.24
N LEU A 308 14.07 -9.27 -17.48
CA LEU A 308 13.83 -7.83 -17.66
C LEU A 308 15.03 -6.98 -17.25
N LYS A 309 15.76 -7.34 -16.19
CA LYS A 309 17.03 -6.70 -15.82
C LYS A 309 18.10 -6.84 -16.90
N GLY A 310 18.07 -7.93 -17.67
CA GLY A 310 18.96 -8.16 -18.81
C GLY A 310 18.62 -7.33 -20.06
N ASP A 311 17.43 -6.73 -20.14
CA ASP A 311 17.02 -5.90 -21.27
C ASP A 311 17.47 -4.46 -21.07
N SER A 312 18.37 -3.97 -21.92
CA SER A 312 18.92 -2.60 -21.83
C SER A 312 17.87 -1.49 -22.00
N ASN A 313 16.66 -1.82 -22.44
CA ASN A 313 15.55 -0.87 -22.61
C ASN A 313 14.57 -0.88 -21.43
N VAL A 314 14.75 -1.78 -20.47
CA VAL A 314 13.87 -1.93 -19.31
C VAL A 314 14.65 -1.64 -18.03
N SER A 315 14.03 -0.89 -17.13
CA SER A 315 14.50 -0.69 -15.77
C SER A 315 13.57 -1.39 -14.79
N VAL A 316 14.12 -2.20 -13.89
CA VAL A 316 13.35 -2.93 -12.88
C VAL A 316 13.64 -2.31 -11.52
N GLY A 317 12.63 -1.65 -10.94
CA GLY A 317 12.67 -1.17 -9.55
C GLY A 317 12.30 -2.29 -8.58
N MET A 318 13.01 -2.39 -7.49
CA MET A 318 12.75 -3.31 -6.38
C MET A 318 12.91 -2.55 -5.07
N GLY A 319 12.14 -2.94 -4.06
CA GLY A 319 12.22 -2.36 -2.74
C GLY A 319 11.59 -3.30 -1.71
N ASP A 320 11.92 -3.10 -0.44
CA ASP A 320 11.31 -3.83 0.66
C ASP A 320 9.82 -3.46 0.75
N SER A 321 9.00 -4.45 1.09
CA SER A 321 7.56 -4.29 1.22
C SER A 321 7.14 -4.41 2.67
N ILE A 322 6.21 -3.55 3.10
CA ILE A 322 5.49 -3.71 4.36
C ILE A 322 4.34 -4.73 4.24
N THR A 323 4.09 -5.25 3.03
CA THR A 323 3.02 -6.22 2.80
C THR A 323 3.47 -7.63 3.14
N VAL A 324 2.72 -8.29 4.00
CA VAL A 324 2.86 -9.71 4.31
C VAL A 324 1.74 -10.49 3.65
N TRP A 325 2.06 -11.61 3.01
CA TRP A 325 1.08 -12.49 2.39
C TRP A 325 0.69 -13.59 3.37
N TYR A 326 -0.61 -13.80 3.53
CA TYR A 326 -1.19 -14.74 4.46
C TYR A 326 -2.07 -15.78 3.78
N PHE A 327 -2.12 -16.92 4.43
CA PHE A 327 -3.19 -17.89 4.30
C PHE A 327 -4.19 -17.60 5.44
N PHE A 328 -5.25 -16.87 5.13
CA PHE A 328 -6.29 -16.52 6.11
C PHE A 328 -7.22 -17.71 6.33
N MET A 329 -7.62 -17.91 7.60
CA MET A 329 -8.52 -18.98 8.03
C MET A 329 -9.69 -18.38 8.82
N ASN A 330 -10.92 -18.81 8.54
CA ASN A 330 -12.09 -18.43 9.31
C ASN A 330 -12.11 -19.17 10.66
N THR A 331 -11.63 -18.53 11.71
CA THR A 331 -11.48 -19.13 13.05
C THR A 331 -12.81 -19.42 13.77
N GLN A 332 -13.94 -19.03 13.21
CA GLN A 332 -15.28 -19.36 13.73
C GLN A 332 -15.87 -20.60 13.06
N LYS A 333 -15.28 -21.08 11.95
CA LYS A 333 -15.75 -22.21 11.18
C LYS A 333 -14.87 -23.45 11.41
N ALA A 334 -15.49 -24.62 11.59
CA ALA A 334 -14.74 -25.86 11.63
C ALA A 334 -14.13 -26.18 10.22
N PRO A 335 -12.91 -26.74 10.16
CA PRO A 335 -12.09 -27.20 11.28
C PRO A 335 -11.18 -26.10 11.88
N PHE A 336 -11.16 -24.88 11.32
CA PHE A 336 -10.24 -23.79 11.71
C PHE A 336 -10.56 -23.13 13.05
N ASN A 337 -11.70 -23.44 13.68
CA ASN A 337 -12.00 -23.06 15.04
C ASN A 337 -11.13 -23.76 16.08
N ASP A 338 -10.51 -24.92 15.74
CA ASP A 338 -9.50 -25.55 16.60
C ASP A 338 -8.13 -24.96 16.34
N VAL A 339 -7.46 -24.50 17.43
CA VAL A 339 -6.11 -23.95 17.35
C VAL A 339 -5.09 -24.96 16.84
N LYS A 340 -5.25 -26.26 17.19
CA LYS A 340 -4.32 -27.32 16.76
C LYS A 340 -4.33 -27.53 15.25
N VAL A 341 -5.49 -27.35 14.60
CA VAL A 341 -5.58 -27.39 13.12
C VAL A 341 -4.78 -26.22 12.52
N ARG A 342 -4.91 -25.02 13.07
CA ARG A 342 -4.17 -23.86 12.57
C ARG A 342 -2.66 -23.98 12.79
N GLU A 343 -2.23 -24.52 13.96
CA GLU A 343 -0.83 -24.84 14.23
C GLU A 343 -0.31 -25.92 13.29
N ALA A 344 -1.10 -26.96 13.03
CA ALA A 344 -0.73 -28.02 12.08
C ALA A 344 -0.47 -27.45 10.69
N MET A 345 -1.32 -26.55 10.20
CA MET A 345 -1.10 -25.88 8.92
C MET A 345 0.16 -25.03 8.92
N ALA A 346 0.46 -24.33 10.01
CA ALA A 346 1.68 -23.54 10.14
C ALA A 346 2.94 -24.41 10.07
N TYR A 347 2.96 -25.59 10.72
CA TYR A 347 4.06 -26.57 10.63
C TYR A 347 4.15 -27.27 9.27
N ALA A 348 3.04 -27.37 8.53
CA ALA A 348 3.00 -28.07 7.24
C ALA A 348 3.56 -27.24 6.08
N ILE A 349 3.76 -25.94 6.24
CA ILE A 349 4.20 -25.04 5.17
C ILE A 349 5.69 -24.76 5.28
N ASN A 350 6.45 -25.13 4.25
CA ASN A 350 7.87 -24.76 4.10
C ASN A 350 7.98 -23.35 3.49
N LYS A 351 8.16 -22.35 4.36
CA LYS A 351 8.21 -20.93 3.98
C LYS A 351 9.45 -20.60 3.14
N GLU A 352 10.60 -21.20 3.42
CA GLU A 352 11.83 -21.05 2.64
C GLU A 352 11.66 -21.62 1.23
N ALA A 353 11.03 -22.79 1.11
CA ALA A 353 10.72 -23.38 -0.19
C ALA A 353 9.70 -22.50 -0.97
N TYR A 354 8.75 -21.86 -0.27
CA TYR A 354 7.83 -20.90 -0.90
C TYR A 354 8.59 -19.74 -1.54
N ILE A 355 9.54 -19.11 -0.82
CA ILE A 355 10.35 -18.02 -1.39
C ILE A 355 11.11 -18.50 -2.63
N GLN A 356 11.70 -19.69 -2.59
CA GLN A 356 12.48 -20.22 -3.71
C GLN A 356 11.61 -20.62 -4.91
N VAL A 357 10.50 -21.32 -4.67
CA VAL A 357 9.69 -21.93 -5.74
C VAL A 357 8.64 -20.96 -6.30
N VAL A 358 7.96 -20.22 -5.41
CA VAL A 358 6.86 -19.33 -5.79
C VAL A 358 7.37 -17.95 -6.13
N MET A 359 8.31 -17.43 -5.33
CA MET A 359 8.80 -16.06 -5.43
C MET A 359 10.13 -15.96 -6.19
N ASN A 360 10.68 -17.08 -6.69
CA ASN A 360 11.96 -17.14 -7.42
C ASN A 360 13.14 -16.52 -6.65
N GLY A 361 13.14 -16.65 -5.33
CA GLY A 361 14.15 -16.08 -4.43
C GLY A 361 13.91 -14.62 -4.03
N TYR A 362 12.87 -13.97 -4.55
CA TYR A 362 12.54 -12.57 -4.22
C TYR A 362 11.58 -12.48 -3.04
N GLY A 363 11.97 -11.72 -2.00
CA GLY A 363 11.22 -11.57 -0.77
C GLY A 363 11.86 -12.29 0.42
N SER A 364 11.29 -12.10 1.60
CA SER A 364 11.75 -12.69 2.86
C SER A 364 10.66 -13.51 3.53
N VAL A 365 11.06 -14.45 4.39
CA VAL A 365 10.10 -15.19 5.21
C VAL A 365 9.54 -14.28 6.29
N ALA A 366 8.21 -14.13 6.31
CA ALA A 366 7.56 -13.37 7.35
C ALA A 366 7.64 -14.09 8.71
N THR A 367 8.15 -13.40 9.73
CA THR A 367 8.27 -13.89 11.10
C THR A 367 7.35 -13.15 12.08
N SER A 368 6.46 -12.31 11.55
CA SER A 368 5.45 -11.55 12.29
C SER A 368 4.23 -11.31 11.41
N MET A 369 3.17 -10.78 11.98
CA MET A 369 1.99 -10.32 11.25
C MET A 369 2.22 -9.01 10.49
N VAL A 370 3.35 -8.36 10.70
CA VAL A 370 3.74 -7.13 9.99
C VAL A 370 5.11 -7.31 9.35
N GLY A 371 5.40 -6.55 8.30
CA GLY A 371 6.69 -6.60 7.61
C GLY A 371 7.82 -5.97 8.44
N GLU A 372 9.06 -6.33 8.15
CA GLU A 372 10.25 -5.87 8.89
C GLU A 372 10.47 -4.35 8.81
N ALA A 373 9.99 -3.70 7.76
CA ALA A 373 10.08 -2.25 7.58
C ALA A 373 9.06 -1.46 8.41
N VAL A 374 8.14 -2.13 9.11
CA VAL A 374 7.11 -1.49 9.94
C VAL A 374 7.71 -1.07 11.29
N GLN A 375 7.40 0.14 11.75
CA GLN A 375 7.82 0.62 13.07
C GLN A 375 7.32 -0.35 14.16
N HIS A 376 8.13 -0.53 15.20
CA HIS A 376 7.87 -1.47 16.31
C HIS A 376 7.77 -2.95 15.91
N TYR A 377 8.22 -3.31 14.69
CA TYR A 377 8.33 -4.71 14.28
C TYR A 377 9.07 -5.55 15.32
N LYS A 378 8.51 -6.73 15.59
CA LYS A 378 9.15 -7.74 16.41
C LYS A 378 8.90 -9.11 15.78
N GLY A 379 9.93 -9.67 15.19
CA GLY A 379 9.88 -11.03 14.65
C GLY A 379 9.69 -12.07 15.75
N ASN A 380 8.76 -13.00 15.54
CA ASN A 380 8.53 -14.15 16.39
C ASN A 380 7.78 -15.22 15.60
N ASP A 381 8.53 -16.10 14.94
CA ASP A 381 7.92 -17.26 14.26
C ASP A 381 8.27 -18.54 15.04
N PRO A 382 7.34 -19.09 15.81
CA PRO A 382 7.55 -20.32 16.56
C PRO A 382 7.40 -21.58 15.68
N TYR A 383 6.98 -21.45 14.41
CA TYR A 383 6.59 -22.57 13.56
C TYR A 383 7.64 -22.82 12.47
N SER A 384 8.58 -23.74 12.72
CA SER A 384 9.46 -24.29 11.68
C SER A 384 8.74 -25.40 10.90
N TYR A 385 9.12 -25.60 9.64
CA TYR A 385 8.57 -26.68 8.82
C TYR A 385 8.78 -28.04 9.47
N ASP A 386 7.70 -28.73 9.84
CA ASP A 386 7.69 -30.04 10.47
C ASP A 386 6.36 -30.77 10.12
N PRO A 387 6.29 -31.48 8.98
CA PRO A 387 5.07 -32.16 8.55
C PRO A 387 4.66 -33.32 9.46
N GLU A 388 5.60 -33.95 10.19
CA GLU A 388 5.26 -35.01 11.14
C GLU A 388 4.55 -34.40 12.37
N LYS A 389 5.03 -33.27 12.87
CA LYS A 389 4.36 -32.52 13.92
C LYS A 389 2.96 -32.04 13.49
N ALA A 390 2.81 -31.62 12.24
CA ALA A 390 1.53 -31.26 11.67
C ALA A 390 0.53 -32.42 11.73
N LYS A 391 0.94 -33.63 11.30
CA LYS A 391 0.10 -34.84 11.37
C LYS A 391 -0.28 -35.21 12.81
N GLU A 392 0.64 -35.07 13.77
CA GLU A 392 0.32 -35.29 15.19
C GLU A 392 -0.79 -34.35 15.67
N LEU A 393 -0.67 -33.05 15.38
CA LEU A 393 -1.64 -32.04 15.78
C LEU A 393 -3.01 -32.27 15.12
N LEU A 394 -3.04 -32.63 13.83
CA LEU A 394 -4.28 -33.00 13.13
C LEU A 394 -4.97 -34.21 13.78
N LYS A 395 -4.20 -35.24 14.14
CA LYS A 395 -4.71 -36.40 14.85
C LYS A 395 -5.30 -36.03 16.23
N GLU A 396 -4.60 -35.18 16.98
CA GLU A 396 -5.09 -34.68 18.27
C GLU A 396 -6.35 -33.81 18.17
N ALA A 397 -6.50 -33.08 17.02
CA ALA A 397 -7.68 -32.31 16.70
C ALA A 397 -8.87 -33.15 16.19
N GLY A 398 -8.68 -34.47 16.02
CA GLY A 398 -9.73 -35.37 15.54
C GLY A 398 -9.76 -35.56 14.03
N TYR A 399 -8.71 -35.17 13.32
CA TYR A 399 -8.57 -35.30 11.86
C TYR A 399 -7.37 -36.18 11.48
N PRO A 400 -7.31 -37.46 11.92
CA PRO A 400 -6.16 -38.32 11.68
C PRO A 400 -5.91 -38.64 10.19
N ASP A 401 -6.95 -38.54 9.36
CA ASP A 401 -6.91 -38.76 7.90
C ASP A 401 -6.94 -37.44 7.13
N GLY A 402 -6.85 -36.29 7.82
CA GLY A 402 -6.97 -34.96 7.24
C GLY A 402 -8.40 -34.51 6.98
N PHE A 403 -8.58 -33.53 6.11
CA PHE A 403 -9.89 -32.98 5.71
C PHE A 403 -9.78 -32.25 4.37
N THR A 404 -10.94 -31.95 3.77
CA THR A 404 -11.02 -31.10 2.57
C THR A 404 -11.52 -29.71 2.97
N THR A 405 -10.96 -28.66 2.34
CA THR A 405 -11.36 -27.27 2.52
C THR A 405 -11.16 -26.46 1.24
N THR A 406 -11.90 -25.35 1.11
CA THR A 406 -11.84 -24.48 -0.08
C THR A 406 -10.96 -23.28 0.15
N LEU A 407 -9.94 -23.08 -0.70
CA LEU A 407 -9.08 -21.90 -0.72
C LEU A 407 -9.55 -20.92 -1.78
N MET A 408 -10.04 -19.75 -1.38
CA MET A 408 -10.41 -18.64 -2.27
C MET A 408 -9.22 -17.74 -2.56
N TYR A 409 -9.09 -17.26 -3.79
CA TYR A 409 -8.02 -16.33 -4.19
C TYR A 409 -8.38 -15.52 -5.43
N SER A 410 -7.75 -14.35 -5.58
CA SER A 410 -7.87 -13.52 -6.78
C SER A 410 -7.18 -14.20 -7.97
N ASN A 411 -7.90 -14.37 -9.09
CA ASN A 411 -7.51 -15.18 -10.25
C ASN A 411 -6.42 -14.49 -11.10
N THR A 412 -5.22 -14.37 -10.53
CA THR A 412 -4.00 -13.96 -11.25
C THR A 412 -3.03 -15.12 -11.35
N THR A 413 -2.16 -15.13 -12.36
CA THR A 413 -1.11 -16.14 -12.52
C THR A 413 -0.27 -16.31 -11.24
N ALA A 414 0.09 -15.19 -10.62
CA ALA A 414 0.87 -15.19 -9.38
C ALA A 414 0.12 -15.86 -8.22
N ASN A 415 -1.15 -15.55 -8.03
CA ASN A 415 -1.94 -16.11 -6.93
C ASN A 415 -2.31 -17.58 -7.18
N GLN A 416 -2.52 -17.95 -8.43
CA GLN A 416 -2.69 -19.36 -8.79
C GLN A 416 -1.45 -20.18 -8.41
N LYS A 417 -0.25 -19.71 -8.74
CA LYS A 417 1.03 -20.36 -8.38
C LYS A 417 1.18 -20.51 -6.86
N LYS A 418 0.80 -19.48 -6.08
CA LYS A 418 0.75 -19.54 -4.62
C LYS A 418 -0.23 -20.61 -4.12
N ALA A 419 -1.45 -20.63 -4.64
CA ALA A 419 -2.49 -21.56 -4.25
C ALA A 419 -2.11 -23.02 -4.54
N GLU A 420 -1.50 -23.27 -5.70
CA GLU A 420 -0.99 -24.61 -6.08
C GLU A 420 0.12 -25.08 -5.15
N PHE A 421 1.04 -24.17 -4.73
CA PHE A 421 2.06 -24.50 -3.76
C PHE A 421 1.45 -24.90 -2.41
N TYR A 422 0.52 -24.12 -1.88
CA TYR A 422 -0.17 -24.46 -0.61
C TYR A 422 -0.93 -25.80 -0.74
N LYS A 423 -1.62 -26.04 -1.86
CA LYS A 423 -2.29 -27.32 -2.11
C LYS A 423 -1.32 -28.49 -2.05
N GLN A 424 -0.17 -28.39 -2.67
CA GLN A 424 0.85 -29.43 -2.65
C GLN A 424 1.38 -29.68 -1.22
N GLN A 425 1.78 -28.63 -0.51
CA GLN A 425 2.34 -28.77 0.85
C GLN A 425 1.33 -29.34 1.84
N LEU A 426 0.09 -28.87 1.82
CA LEU A 426 -0.95 -29.35 2.73
C LEU A 426 -1.41 -30.77 2.41
N SER A 427 -1.34 -31.21 1.15
CA SER A 427 -1.64 -32.59 0.77
C SER A 427 -0.71 -33.61 1.41
N GLU A 428 0.54 -33.24 1.72
CA GLU A 428 1.53 -34.11 2.39
C GLU A 428 1.11 -34.51 3.82
N VAL A 429 0.24 -33.70 4.43
CA VAL A 429 -0.29 -33.94 5.77
C VAL A 429 -1.75 -34.35 5.78
N GLY A 430 -2.34 -34.64 4.60
CA GLY A 430 -3.71 -35.13 4.45
C GLY A 430 -4.77 -34.02 4.27
N ILE A 431 -4.37 -32.75 4.18
CA ILE A 431 -5.33 -31.65 3.91
C ILE A 431 -5.43 -31.44 2.40
N ASP A 432 -6.64 -31.65 1.84
CA ASP A 432 -6.92 -31.40 0.41
C ASP A 432 -7.55 -30.01 0.22
N LEU A 433 -6.88 -29.16 -0.55
CA LEU A 433 -7.40 -27.84 -0.92
C LEU A 433 -8.15 -27.89 -2.24
N GLU A 434 -9.42 -27.51 -2.23
CA GLU A 434 -10.18 -27.15 -3.41
C GLU A 434 -9.88 -25.70 -3.78
N LEU A 435 -9.28 -25.48 -4.96
CA LEU A 435 -8.85 -24.14 -5.38
C LEU A 435 -9.99 -23.40 -6.07
N ASN A 436 -10.38 -22.24 -5.53
CA ASN A 436 -11.46 -21.39 -6.04
C ASN A 436 -10.94 -19.99 -6.38
N GLY A 437 -10.44 -19.83 -7.61
CA GLY A 437 -9.99 -18.56 -8.16
C GLY A 437 -11.15 -17.74 -8.71
N MET A 438 -11.20 -16.45 -8.37
CA MET A 438 -12.26 -15.52 -8.80
C MET A 438 -11.71 -14.11 -9.07
N GLU A 439 -12.51 -13.26 -9.66
CA GLU A 439 -12.17 -11.84 -9.85
C GLU A 439 -11.93 -11.14 -8.51
N SER A 440 -10.98 -10.19 -8.46
CA SER A 440 -10.56 -9.53 -7.22
C SER A 440 -11.71 -8.81 -6.51
N ALA A 441 -12.59 -8.14 -7.26
CA ALA A 441 -13.74 -7.45 -6.69
C ALA A 441 -14.71 -8.45 -6.02
N VAL A 442 -14.96 -9.60 -6.64
CA VAL A 442 -15.81 -10.66 -6.09
C VAL A 442 -15.19 -11.27 -4.83
N LEU A 443 -13.87 -11.51 -4.84
CA LEU A 443 -13.18 -12.00 -3.66
C LEU A 443 -13.29 -11.00 -2.50
N ASN A 444 -13.03 -9.71 -2.76
CA ASN A 444 -13.09 -8.68 -1.74
C ASN A 444 -14.49 -8.55 -1.13
N GLU A 445 -15.55 -8.62 -1.94
CA GLU A 445 -16.93 -8.64 -1.44
C GLU A 445 -17.17 -9.83 -0.50
N LYS A 446 -16.71 -11.04 -0.86
CA LYS A 446 -16.88 -12.24 -0.03
C LYS A 446 -16.09 -12.19 1.28
N VAL A 447 -14.86 -11.68 1.28
CA VAL A 447 -13.96 -11.75 2.46
C VAL A 447 -14.04 -10.52 3.37
N GLN A 448 -14.69 -9.44 2.92
CA GLN A 448 -14.85 -8.18 3.66
C GLN A 448 -16.31 -7.77 3.85
N GLY A 449 -17.26 -8.46 3.22
CA GLY A 449 -18.69 -8.21 3.36
C GLY A 449 -19.20 -8.53 4.77
N ALA A 450 -20.41 -8.10 5.08
CA ALA A 450 -21.01 -8.27 6.41
C ALA A 450 -21.13 -9.76 6.84
N ASP A 451 -21.25 -10.67 5.89
CA ASP A 451 -21.42 -12.11 6.10
C ASP A 451 -20.11 -12.92 5.91
N CYS A 452 -18.96 -12.24 5.87
CA CYS A 452 -17.66 -12.88 5.63
C CYS A 452 -17.16 -13.74 6.80
N ALA A 453 -17.66 -13.52 8.01
CA ALA A 453 -17.26 -14.19 9.23
C ALA A 453 -18.44 -14.95 9.87
N GLY A 454 -18.12 -15.98 10.68
CA GLY A 454 -19.09 -16.81 11.36
C GLY A 454 -18.99 -18.27 10.96
N ALA A 455 -19.63 -19.14 11.76
CA ALA A 455 -19.60 -20.59 11.54
C ALA A 455 -20.30 -21.00 10.21
N ASP A 456 -21.29 -20.23 9.79
CA ASP A 456 -22.10 -20.48 8.58
C ASP A 456 -21.59 -19.69 7.35
N ALA A 457 -20.53 -18.89 7.49
CA ALA A 457 -19.96 -18.12 6.38
C ALA A 457 -19.50 -19.05 5.24
N GLU A 458 -19.65 -18.60 3.99
CA GLU A 458 -19.14 -19.33 2.83
C GLU A 458 -17.61 -19.44 2.88
N VAL A 459 -16.92 -18.39 3.34
CA VAL A 459 -15.47 -18.33 3.39
C VAL A 459 -14.91 -19.29 4.43
N GLU A 460 -14.07 -20.21 4.00
CA GLU A 460 -13.29 -21.13 4.86
C GLU A 460 -11.87 -20.60 5.03
N CYS A 461 -11.16 -20.44 3.91
CA CYS A 461 -9.86 -19.79 3.88
C CYS A 461 -9.65 -19.05 2.56
N TYR A 462 -8.74 -18.07 2.58
CA TYR A 462 -8.37 -17.28 1.40
C TYR A 462 -6.95 -16.78 1.44
N LEU A 463 -6.40 -16.47 0.26
CA LEU A 463 -5.09 -15.82 0.11
C LEU A 463 -5.27 -14.33 -0.08
N SER A 464 -4.58 -13.56 0.73
CA SER A 464 -4.46 -12.10 0.54
C SER A 464 -3.16 -11.58 1.14
N GLY A 465 -2.71 -10.44 0.63
CA GLY A 465 -1.68 -9.64 1.27
C GLY A 465 -2.33 -8.63 2.20
N TRP A 466 -1.67 -8.33 3.29
CA TRP A 466 -2.04 -7.25 4.20
C TRP A 466 -0.81 -6.43 4.58
N SER A 467 -1.00 -5.14 4.72
CA SER A 467 0.01 -4.23 5.23
C SER A 467 -0.62 -3.30 6.25
N THR A 468 0.13 -2.93 7.27
CA THR A 468 -0.27 -1.78 8.09
C THR A 468 -0.23 -0.55 7.20
N SER A 469 -1.27 0.25 7.29
CA SER A 469 -1.40 1.42 6.44
C SER A 469 -0.88 2.68 7.13
N THR A 470 -0.66 2.62 8.43
CA THR A 470 -0.12 3.68 9.27
C THR A 470 1.39 3.60 9.43
N GLY A 471 2.03 2.51 8.94
CA GLY A 471 3.45 2.27 9.16
C GLY A 471 3.81 1.88 10.59
N ASP A 472 2.82 1.69 11.47
CA ASP A 472 2.95 1.23 12.84
C ASP A 472 2.36 -0.18 13.01
N ALA A 473 2.88 -0.94 13.96
CA ALA A 473 2.43 -2.30 14.26
C ALA A 473 1.16 -2.32 15.15
N ASP A 474 0.71 -1.19 15.65
CA ASP A 474 -0.47 -1.07 16.52
C ASP A 474 -1.81 -1.23 15.78
#